data_1f4a69ef7c52f4be985486fa0a22e766
#
_entry.id   1f4a69ef7c52f4be985486fa0a22e766
#
_cell.length_a   1.000
_cell.length_b   1.000
_cell.length_c   1.000
_cell.angle_alpha   90.00
_cell.angle_beta   90.00
_cell.angle_gamma   90.00
#
_symmetry.space_group_name_H-M   'P 1'
#
loop_
_entity.id
_entity.type
_entity.pdbx_description
1 polymer ?
#
loop_
_entity_poly.entity_id
_entity_poly.type
_entity_poly.pdbx_seq_one_letter_code
_entity_poly.pdbx_strand_id
1 'polypeptide(L)'
;MSIYSYIKGEFNLSILQQLIQQAKNPRGTIGSSMLCIMNTAHTRLTNWGLQKIHIKTDAVILDIGCGGGKTIHTLSKRTPLGKIYGIDYSDQAVKNSIQTNIKDVQNQKVIVQQASVSSIPYHTNFFDLITAFQTHYFWPDVEQDIKEVFRVLQPNGSFLLVAETFKIQYHMEKCKTNEELINLFYKTGFTNVKCYEERGCLCVIGVK
;
A
#
# COMPACT_ATOMS: atom_id res chain seq x y z
N MET A 1 1.33 27.61 34.44
CA MET A 1 1.44 26.43 33.54
C MET A 1 2.54 25.53 34.11
N SER A 2 2.17 24.36 34.64
CA SER A 2 3.04 23.50 35.44
C SER A 2 4.04 22.73 34.58
N ILE A 3 5.30 22.60 35.02
CA ILE A 3 6.35 21.76 34.43
C ILE A 3 5.84 20.33 34.14
N TYR A 4 4.86 19.85 34.91
CA TYR A 4 4.20 18.55 34.73
C TYR A 4 3.40 18.43 33.44
N SER A 5 2.80 19.53 32.93
CA SER A 5 2.05 19.53 31.66
C SER A 5 2.98 19.57 30.44
N TYR A 6 4.16 20.20 30.59
CA TYR A 6 5.19 20.28 29.54
C TYR A 6 5.86 18.92 29.33
N ILE A 7 6.27 18.25 30.43
CA ILE A 7 6.89 16.90 30.36
C ILE A 7 5.92 15.85 29.79
N LYS A 8 4.63 15.93 30.13
CA LYS A 8 3.61 15.01 29.60
C LYS A 8 3.33 15.22 28.11
N GLY A 9 3.44 16.47 27.64
CA GLY A 9 3.31 16.82 26.22
C GLY A 9 4.48 16.33 25.37
N GLU A 10 5.72 16.53 25.84
CA GLU A 10 6.92 16.07 25.13
C GLU A 10 7.06 14.54 25.12
N PHE A 11 6.74 13.87 26.23
CA PHE A 11 6.75 12.42 26.32
C PHE A 11 5.72 11.78 25.35
N ASN A 12 4.52 12.36 25.25
CA ASN A 12 3.51 11.92 24.29
C ASN A 12 3.94 12.18 22.82
N LEU A 13 4.63 13.30 22.56
CA LEU A 13 5.13 13.61 21.20
C LEU A 13 6.23 12.62 20.77
N SER A 14 7.14 12.28 21.67
CA SER A 14 8.21 11.29 21.41
C SER A 14 7.64 9.90 21.14
N ILE A 15 6.66 9.44 21.91
CA ILE A 15 5.97 8.16 21.68
C ILE A 15 5.23 8.18 20.34
N LEU A 16 4.52 9.25 20.04
CA LEU A 16 3.80 9.41 18.77
C LEU A 16 4.76 9.37 17.58
N GLN A 17 5.90 10.06 17.67
CA GLN A 17 6.93 10.02 16.64
C GLN A 17 7.51 8.61 16.45
N GLN A 18 7.77 7.88 17.53
CA GLN A 18 8.21 6.48 17.47
C GLN A 18 7.16 5.58 16.83
N LEU A 19 5.88 5.75 17.14
CA LEU A 19 4.79 5.01 16.52
C LEU A 19 4.67 5.32 15.01
N ILE A 20 4.83 6.59 14.61
CA ILE A 20 4.85 6.99 13.20
C ILE A 20 6.04 6.35 12.47
N GLN A 21 7.22 6.33 13.07
CA GLN A 21 8.39 5.68 12.47
C GLN A 21 8.21 4.16 12.33
N GLN A 22 7.61 3.51 13.33
CA GLN A 22 7.27 2.09 13.25
C GLN A 22 6.18 1.81 12.20
N ALA A 23 5.27 2.77 11.95
CA ALA A 23 4.29 2.65 10.88
C ALA A 23 4.92 2.75 9.48
N LYS A 24 5.99 3.57 9.34
CA LYS A 24 6.73 3.73 8.08
C LYS A 24 7.67 2.55 7.77
N ASN A 25 8.37 2.06 8.80
CA ASN A 25 9.37 0.99 8.67
C ASN A 25 9.36 0.11 9.92
N PRO A 26 8.41 -0.85 10.01
CA PRO A 26 8.26 -1.72 11.19
C PRO A 26 9.51 -2.57 11.43
N ARG A 27 9.99 -2.61 12.70
CA ARG A 27 11.17 -3.38 13.11
C ARG A 27 10.93 -4.12 14.41
N GLY A 28 11.46 -5.35 14.51
CA GLY A 28 11.40 -6.17 15.71
C GLY A 28 9.98 -6.50 16.18
N THR A 29 9.84 -6.88 17.46
CA THR A 29 8.55 -7.27 18.06
C THR A 29 7.53 -6.14 18.11
N ILE A 30 7.97 -4.90 18.37
CA ILE A 30 7.13 -3.71 18.36
C ILE A 30 6.58 -3.46 16.96
N GLY A 31 7.42 -3.58 15.93
CA GLY A 31 7.01 -3.48 14.53
C GLY A 31 5.99 -4.56 14.14
N SER A 32 6.19 -5.81 14.59
CA SER A 32 5.23 -6.89 14.32
C SER A 32 3.86 -6.64 14.98
N SER A 33 3.85 -6.16 16.23
CA SER A 33 2.61 -5.79 16.92
C SER A 33 1.89 -4.63 16.22
N MET A 34 2.65 -3.62 15.76
CA MET A 34 2.11 -2.50 14.99
C MET A 34 1.49 -2.96 13.67
N LEU A 35 2.17 -3.85 12.92
CA LEU A 35 1.63 -4.43 11.70
C LEU A 35 0.33 -5.20 11.94
N CYS A 36 0.21 -5.92 13.06
CA CYS A 36 -1.02 -6.62 13.42
C CYS A 36 -2.20 -5.64 13.64
N ILE A 37 -1.97 -4.57 14.37
CA ILE A 37 -2.97 -3.51 14.62
C ILE A 37 -3.35 -2.82 13.30
N MET A 38 -2.37 -2.43 12.49
CA MET A 38 -2.60 -1.81 11.19
C MET A 38 -3.38 -2.72 10.25
N ASN A 39 -3.04 -4.00 10.18
CA ASN A 39 -3.76 -4.98 9.37
C ASN A 39 -5.24 -5.07 9.73
N THR A 40 -5.56 -5.04 11.02
CA THR A 40 -6.95 -5.13 11.49
C THR A 40 -7.72 -3.84 11.15
N ALA A 41 -7.15 -2.68 11.43
CA ALA A 41 -7.76 -1.38 11.13
C ALA A 41 -7.98 -1.19 9.62
N HIS A 42 -7.07 -1.68 8.79
CA HIS A 42 -7.13 -1.50 7.34
C HIS A 42 -8.04 -2.48 6.59
N THR A 43 -8.49 -3.58 7.23
CA THR A 43 -9.30 -4.61 6.55
C THR A 43 -10.56 -4.03 5.91
N ARG A 44 -11.26 -3.10 6.60
CA ARG A 44 -12.46 -2.44 6.08
C ARG A 44 -12.14 -1.60 4.83
N LEU A 45 -11.08 -0.81 4.90
CA LEU A 45 -10.62 0.04 3.81
C LEU A 45 -10.19 -0.80 2.59
N THR A 46 -9.41 -1.87 2.82
CA THR A 46 -8.99 -2.81 1.78
C THR A 46 -10.21 -3.41 1.07
N ASN A 47 -11.18 -3.92 1.83
CA ASN A 47 -12.40 -4.51 1.24
C ASN A 47 -13.21 -3.48 0.45
N TRP A 48 -13.34 -2.25 0.95
CA TRP A 48 -14.02 -1.17 0.25
C TRP A 48 -13.34 -0.83 -1.09
N GLY A 49 -12.01 -0.66 -1.10
CA GLY A 49 -11.26 -0.41 -2.33
C GLY A 49 -11.37 -1.55 -3.34
N LEU A 50 -11.23 -2.80 -2.87
CA LEU A 50 -11.33 -3.99 -3.72
C LEU A 50 -12.75 -4.26 -4.27
N GLN A 51 -13.79 -3.59 -3.77
CA GLN A 51 -15.13 -3.62 -4.37
C GLN A 51 -15.28 -2.67 -5.57
N LYS A 52 -14.34 -1.72 -5.73
CA LYS A 52 -14.40 -0.75 -6.84
C LYS A 52 -13.78 -1.27 -8.14
N ILE A 53 -13.15 -2.45 -8.10
CA ILE A 53 -12.47 -3.04 -9.25
C ILE A 53 -12.86 -4.52 -9.44
N HIS A 54 -13.01 -4.92 -10.70
CA HIS A 54 -13.15 -6.33 -11.04
C HIS A 54 -11.76 -6.98 -11.10
N ILE A 55 -11.58 -8.08 -10.38
CA ILE A 55 -10.33 -8.83 -10.34
C ILE A 55 -10.55 -10.17 -11.05
N LYS A 56 -9.77 -10.44 -12.10
CA LYS A 56 -9.79 -11.72 -12.81
C LYS A 56 -9.29 -12.84 -11.91
N THR A 57 -9.85 -14.04 -12.05
CA THR A 57 -9.49 -15.19 -11.20
C THR A 57 -8.07 -15.72 -11.42
N ASP A 58 -7.47 -15.40 -12.55
CA ASP A 58 -6.11 -15.76 -12.98
C ASP A 58 -5.13 -14.59 -12.99
N ALA A 59 -5.52 -13.42 -12.47
CA ALA A 59 -4.71 -12.21 -12.49
C ALA A 59 -3.35 -12.37 -11.77
N VAL A 60 -2.33 -11.75 -12.35
CA VAL A 60 -1.01 -11.55 -11.74
C VAL A 60 -1.02 -10.19 -11.05
N ILE A 61 -0.94 -10.19 -9.72
CA ILE A 61 -1.16 -8.99 -8.90
C ILE A 61 0.09 -8.64 -8.10
N LEU A 62 0.41 -7.34 -8.01
CA LEU A 62 1.41 -6.79 -7.09
C LEU A 62 0.70 -5.97 -6.00
N ASP A 63 1.04 -6.22 -4.74
CA ASP A 63 0.67 -5.38 -3.60
C ASP A 63 1.91 -4.60 -3.11
N ILE A 64 1.89 -3.28 -3.26
CA ILE A 64 3.00 -2.39 -2.89
C ILE A 64 2.82 -1.89 -1.46
N GLY A 65 3.85 -2.04 -0.61
CA GLY A 65 3.75 -1.78 0.81
C GLY A 65 2.84 -2.79 1.49
N CYS A 66 3.08 -4.08 1.23
CA CYS A 66 2.19 -5.18 1.63
C CYS A 66 2.08 -5.39 3.15
N GLY A 67 2.95 -4.74 3.94
CA GLY A 67 2.91 -4.78 5.40
C GLY A 67 2.89 -6.20 5.96
N GLY A 68 1.96 -6.48 6.85
CA GLY A 68 1.78 -7.80 7.45
C GLY A 68 1.03 -8.82 6.57
N GLY A 69 0.75 -8.54 5.29
CA GLY A 69 0.26 -9.49 4.30
C GLY A 69 -1.23 -9.78 4.29
N LYS A 70 -2.06 -9.01 5.00
CA LYS A 70 -3.52 -9.21 5.02
C LYS A 70 -4.19 -8.92 3.67
N THR A 71 -3.72 -7.89 2.95
CA THR A 71 -4.18 -7.59 1.59
C THR A 71 -3.82 -8.73 0.66
N ILE A 72 -2.57 -9.22 0.68
CA ILE A 72 -2.12 -10.39 -0.07
C ILE A 72 -3.03 -11.59 0.18
N HIS A 73 -3.33 -11.90 1.44
CA HIS A 73 -4.25 -13.00 1.79
C HIS A 73 -5.64 -12.83 1.17
N THR A 74 -6.17 -11.60 1.18
CA THR A 74 -7.47 -11.29 0.59
C THR A 74 -7.44 -11.42 -0.94
N LEU A 75 -6.37 -10.94 -1.58
CA LEU A 75 -6.16 -11.06 -3.03
C LEU A 75 -5.99 -12.52 -3.45
N SER A 76 -5.20 -13.32 -2.73
CA SER A 76 -5.00 -14.73 -3.01
C SER A 76 -6.32 -15.52 -3.04
N LYS A 77 -7.26 -15.20 -2.14
CA LYS A 77 -8.60 -15.82 -2.15
C LYS A 77 -9.46 -15.41 -3.33
N ARG A 78 -9.29 -14.18 -3.83
CA ARG A 78 -10.06 -13.65 -4.97
C ARG A 78 -9.52 -14.11 -6.33
N THR A 79 -8.26 -14.54 -6.38
CA THR A 79 -7.56 -15.00 -7.57
C THR A 79 -7.08 -16.44 -7.41
N PRO A 80 -7.98 -17.44 -7.41
CA PRO A 80 -7.61 -18.84 -7.15
C PRO A 80 -6.62 -19.42 -8.17
N LEU A 81 -6.62 -18.93 -9.41
CA LEU A 81 -5.75 -19.38 -10.50
C LEU A 81 -4.59 -18.43 -10.78
N GLY A 82 -4.56 -17.26 -10.12
CA GLY A 82 -3.56 -16.22 -10.33
C GLY A 82 -2.36 -16.34 -9.39
N LYS A 83 -1.45 -15.36 -9.51
CA LYS A 83 -0.27 -15.21 -8.64
C LYS A 83 -0.27 -13.84 -7.98
N ILE A 84 0.10 -13.82 -6.70
CA ILE A 84 0.18 -12.59 -5.91
C ILE A 84 1.63 -12.34 -5.54
N TYR A 85 2.08 -11.15 -5.85
CA TYR A 85 3.38 -10.63 -5.46
C TYR A 85 3.19 -9.53 -4.41
N GLY A 86 4.08 -9.48 -3.44
CA GLY A 86 4.12 -8.41 -2.45
C GLY A 86 5.51 -7.81 -2.35
N ILE A 87 5.60 -6.50 -2.28
CA ILE A 87 6.84 -5.81 -1.93
C ILE A 87 6.62 -4.90 -0.73
N ASP A 88 7.63 -4.82 0.12
CA ASP A 88 7.69 -3.85 1.21
C ASP A 88 9.14 -3.43 1.44
N TYR A 89 9.35 -2.19 1.86
CA TYR A 89 10.68 -1.68 2.18
C TYR A 89 11.23 -2.29 3.49
N SER A 90 10.32 -2.67 4.41
CA SER A 90 10.67 -3.26 5.72
C SER A 90 10.86 -4.77 5.61
N ASP A 91 12.06 -5.25 5.93
CA ASP A 91 12.35 -6.68 6.09
C ASP A 91 11.40 -7.36 7.11
N GLN A 92 11.04 -6.66 8.19
CA GLN A 92 10.10 -7.18 9.18
C GLN A 92 8.69 -7.35 8.59
N ALA A 93 8.23 -6.40 7.76
CA ALA A 93 6.95 -6.52 7.06
C ALA A 93 6.94 -7.71 6.11
N VAL A 94 8.01 -7.90 5.34
CA VAL A 94 8.19 -9.05 4.45
C VAL A 94 8.10 -10.37 5.22
N LYS A 95 8.83 -10.51 6.33
CA LYS A 95 8.79 -11.72 7.18
C LYS A 95 7.38 -12.00 7.71
N ASN A 96 6.70 -10.97 8.21
CA ASN A 96 5.34 -11.10 8.72
C ASN A 96 4.34 -11.45 7.60
N SER A 97 4.51 -10.87 6.42
CA SER A 97 3.68 -11.17 5.25
C SER A 97 3.83 -12.62 4.78
N ILE A 98 5.07 -13.13 4.72
CA ILE A 98 5.36 -14.53 4.42
C ILE A 98 4.69 -15.44 5.44
N GLN A 99 4.84 -15.16 6.74
CA GLN A 99 4.24 -15.94 7.80
C GLN A 99 2.71 -15.94 7.74
N THR A 100 2.09 -14.80 7.45
CA THR A 100 0.64 -14.67 7.29
C THR A 100 0.11 -15.52 6.13
N ASN A 101 0.91 -15.67 5.08
CA ASN A 101 0.53 -16.35 3.83
C ASN A 101 1.31 -17.65 3.60
N ILE A 102 1.84 -18.29 4.65
CA ILE A 102 2.83 -19.37 4.57
C ILE A 102 2.40 -20.51 3.64
N LYS A 103 1.13 -20.91 3.65
CA LYS A 103 0.59 -21.97 2.79
C LYS A 103 0.67 -21.59 1.30
N ASP A 104 0.27 -20.37 0.96
CA ASP A 104 0.27 -19.87 -0.42
C ASP A 104 1.70 -19.59 -0.90
N VAL A 105 2.62 -19.23 0.01
CA VAL A 105 4.06 -19.07 -0.29
C VAL A 105 4.69 -20.45 -0.58
N GLN A 106 4.42 -21.47 0.23
CA GLN A 106 4.90 -22.83 0.00
C GLN A 106 4.40 -23.41 -1.34
N ASN A 107 3.17 -23.07 -1.72
CA ASN A 107 2.57 -23.45 -3.00
C ASN A 107 3.00 -22.56 -4.18
N GLN A 108 3.94 -21.63 -3.98
CA GLN A 108 4.42 -20.68 -5.00
C GLN A 108 3.32 -19.81 -5.63
N LYS A 109 2.18 -19.68 -4.96
CA LYS A 109 1.08 -18.79 -5.34
C LYS A 109 1.32 -17.35 -4.88
N VAL A 110 1.97 -17.19 -3.73
CA VAL A 110 2.35 -15.89 -3.15
C VAL A 110 3.86 -15.78 -3.11
N ILE A 111 4.40 -14.66 -3.57
CA ILE A 111 5.83 -14.33 -3.55
C ILE A 111 5.95 -12.96 -2.88
N VAL A 112 6.71 -12.89 -1.79
CA VAL A 112 6.94 -11.64 -1.06
C VAL A 112 8.43 -11.39 -0.95
N GLN A 113 8.87 -10.16 -1.25
CA GLN A 113 10.27 -9.78 -1.16
C GLN A 113 10.44 -8.35 -0.69
N GLN A 114 11.63 -8.06 -0.14
CA GLN A 114 12.00 -6.70 0.23
C GLN A 114 12.37 -5.92 -1.03
N ALA A 115 11.66 -4.81 -1.28
CA ALA A 115 11.95 -3.90 -2.38
C ALA A 115 11.35 -2.51 -2.11
N SER A 116 11.91 -1.50 -2.80
CA SER A 116 11.34 -0.15 -2.86
C SER A 116 10.38 -0.04 -4.05
N VAL A 117 9.33 0.77 -3.90
CA VAL A 117 8.48 1.18 -5.01
C VAL A 117 9.25 1.96 -6.08
N SER A 118 10.31 2.66 -5.69
CA SER A 118 11.17 3.43 -6.62
C SER A 118 12.02 2.54 -7.55
N SER A 119 12.09 1.23 -7.26
CA SER A 119 12.82 0.25 -8.09
C SER A 119 12.17 -1.12 -7.90
N ILE A 120 11.07 -1.34 -8.61
CA ILE A 120 10.29 -2.59 -8.54
C ILE A 120 11.03 -3.68 -9.34
N PRO A 121 11.46 -4.80 -8.69
CA PRO A 121 12.35 -5.78 -9.29
C PRO A 121 11.64 -6.75 -10.26
N TYR A 122 10.80 -6.20 -11.12
CA TYR A 122 10.08 -6.91 -12.17
C TYR A 122 10.21 -6.20 -13.50
N HIS A 123 10.11 -6.96 -14.60
CA HIS A 123 10.20 -6.38 -15.94
C HIS A 123 8.96 -5.52 -16.29
N THR A 124 9.10 -4.70 -17.31
CA THR A 124 8.01 -3.90 -17.87
C THR A 124 6.85 -4.79 -18.30
N ASN A 125 5.61 -4.33 -18.07
CA ASN A 125 4.38 -5.03 -18.47
C ASN A 125 4.25 -6.43 -17.86
N PHE A 126 4.37 -6.54 -16.54
CA PHE A 126 4.31 -7.82 -15.84
C PHE A 126 2.98 -8.07 -15.12
N PHE A 127 2.37 -7.04 -14.54
CA PHE A 127 1.21 -7.20 -13.66
C PHE A 127 -0.11 -6.79 -14.32
N ASP A 128 -1.16 -7.58 -14.12
CA ASP A 128 -2.54 -7.24 -14.52
C ASP A 128 -3.16 -6.18 -13.60
N LEU A 129 -2.84 -6.28 -12.31
CA LEU A 129 -3.31 -5.37 -11.28
C LEU A 129 -2.17 -5.02 -10.33
N ILE A 130 -2.05 -3.74 -9.99
CA ILE A 130 -1.19 -3.30 -8.89
C ILE A 130 -2.07 -2.63 -7.84
N THR A 131 -1.82 -2.92 -6.57
CA THR A 131 -2.52 -2.33 -5.44
C THR A 131 -1.56 -1.61 -4.52
N ALA A 132 -2.01 -0.49 -3.93
CA ALA A 132 -1.30 0.26 -2.91
C ALA A 132 -2.31 0.74 -1.86
N PHE A 133 -2.31 0.10 -0.68
CA PHE A 133 -3.21 0.43 0.42
C PHE A 133 -2.47 1.13 1.55
N GLN A 134 -2.82 2.39 1.84
CA GLN A 134 -2.27 3.14 2.97
C GLN A 134 -0.74 3.29 2.94
N THR A 135 -0.12 3.41 1.76
CA THR A 135 1.35 3.39 1.62
C THR A 135 1.94 4.54 0.80
N HIS A 136 1.22 5.07 -0.21
CA HIS A 136 1.79 6.04 -1.17
C HIS A 136 2.28 7.34 -0.53
N TYR A 137 1.73 7.73 0.59
CA TYR A 137 2.17 8.92 1.35
C TYR A 137 3.48 8.71 2.12
N PHE A 138 4.06 7.51 2.05
CA PHE A 138 5.41 7.18 2.53
C PHE A 138 6.42 6.99 1.39
N TRP A 139 5.99 7.09 0.15
CA TRP A 139 6.87 6.90 -1.00
C TRP A 139 7.87 8.04 -1.11
N PRO A 140 9.14 7.75 -1.50
CA PRO A 140 10.20 8.77 -1.58
C PRO A 140 9.89 9.90 -2.55
N ASP A 141 9.37 9.57 -3.74
CA ASP A 141 8.96 10.51 -4.78
C ASP A 141 7.72 9.96 -5.50
N VAL A 142 6.56 10.41 -5.07
CA VAL A 142 5.28 9.93 -5.58
C VAL A 142 5.15 10.05 -7.10
N GLU A 143 5.75 11.09 -7.73
CA GLU A 143 5.69 11.28 -9.18
C GLU A 143 6.54 10.24 -9.92
N GLN A 144 7.76 9.97 -9.46
CA GLN A 144 8.63 8.97 -10.07
C GLN A 144 8.15 7.54 -9.73
N ASP A 145 7.68 7.33 -8.52
CA ASP A 145 7.22 6.03 -8.05
C ASP A 145 5.95 5.57 -8.79
N ILE A 146 5.02 6.49 -9.12
CA ILE A 146 3.86 6.18 -9.98
C ILE A 146 4.30 5.84 -11.42
N LYS A 147 5.36 6.45 -11.96
CA LYS A 147 5.92 6.04 -13.26
C LYS A 147 6.50 4.63 -13.21
N GLU A 148 7.14 4.27 -12.11
CA GLU A 148 7.67 2.91 -11.92
C GLU A 148 6.54 1.88 -11.82
N VAL A 149 5.45 2.21 -11.10
CA VAL A 149 4.21 1.41 -11.09
C VAL A 149 3.67 1.25 -12.51
N PHE A 150 3.57 2.35 -13.27
CA PHE A 150 3.12 2.32 -14.66
C PHE A 150 4.01 1.46 -15.56
N ARG A 151 5.33 1.49 -15.36
CA ARG A 151 6.28 0.67 -16.12
C ARG A 151 5.97 -0.81 -16.00
N VAL A 152 5.79 -1.31 -14.77
CA VAL A 152 5.59 -2.76 -14.52
C VAL A 152 4.16 -3.24 -14.73
N LEU A 153 3.19 -2.34 -14.88
CA LEU A 153 1.81 -2.67 -15.18
C LEU A 153 1.67 -3.04 -16.67
N GLN A 154 0.88 -4.08 -16.99
CA GLN A 154 0.58 -4.48 -18.36
C GLN A 154 -0.30 -3.45 -19.09
N PRO A 155 -0.29 -3.40 -20.44
CA PRO A 155 -1.31 -2.70 -21.20
C PRO A 155 -2.71 -3.22 -20.82
N ASN A 156 -3.66 -2.31 -20.59
CA ASN A 156 -4.98 -2.57 -20.02
C ASN A 156 -4.99 -3.08 -18.58
N GLY A 157 -3.83 -3.17 -17.92
CA GLY A 157 -3.73 -3.42 -16.49
C GLY A 157 -4.22 -2.23 -15.67
N SER A 158 -4.55 -2.46 -14.41
CA SER A 158 -5.11 -1.43 -13.53
C SER A 158 -4.22 -1.18 -12.32
N PHE A 159 -4.10 0.09 -11.94
CA PHE A 159 -3.50 0.49 -10.66
C PHE A 159 -4.58 1.00 -9.71
N LEU A 160 -4.71 0.36 -8.55
CA LEU A 160 -5.63 0.69 -7.47
C LEU A 160 -4.86 1.30 -6.30
N LEU A 161 -5.07 2.57 -6.01
CA LEU A 161 -4.49 3.28 -4.88
C LEU A 161 -5.60 3.64 -3.89
N VAL A 162 -5.43 3.27 -2.61
CA VAL A 162 -6.44 3.51 -1.57
C VAL A 162 -5.78 4.07 -0.31
N ALA A 163 -6.33 5.15 0.24
CA ALA A 163 -5.83 5.74 1.47
C ALA A 163 -6.91 6.51 2.24
N GLU A 164 -6.66 6.75 3.52
CA GLU A 164 -7.42 7.71 4.32
C GLU A 164 -6.94 9.12 4.04
N THR A 165 -7.87 10.03 3.70
CA THR A 165 -7.57 11.40 3.29
C THR A 165 -6.79 12.19 4.35
N PHE A 166 -7.08 11.98 5.64
CA PHE A 166 -6.35 12.65 6.71
C PHE A 166 -4.86 12.27 6.75
N LYS A 167 -4.50 11.03 6.38
CA LYS A 167 -3.09 10.59 6.31
C LYS A 167 -2.36 11.23 5.14
N ILE A 168 -3.05 11.36 3.99
CA ILE A 168 -2.53 12.11 2.85
C ILE A 168 -2.22 13.55 3.28
N GLN A 169 -3.19 14.23 3.90
CA GLN A 169 -3.02 15.60 4.39
C GLN A 169 -1.88 15.76 5.40
N TYR A 170 -1.69 14.77 6.27
CA TYR A 170 -0.68 14.80 7.33
C TYR A 170 0.74 14.50 6.81
N HIS A 171 0.90 13.54 5.91
CA HIS A 171 2.22 13.04 5.52
C HIS A 171 2.76 13.63 4.21
N MET A 172 1.90 14.09 3.31
CA MET A 172 2.34 14.58 2.00
C MET A 172 2.49 16.10 1.98
N GLU A 173 3.49 16.57 1.24
CA GLU A 173 3.66 17.99 0.92
C GLU A 173 3.06 18.35 -0.44
N LYS A 174 3.07 17.40 -1.39
CA LYS A 174 2.50 17.50 -2.74
C LYS A 174 1.44 16.40 -2.94
N CYS A 175 0.60 16.56 -3.94
CA CYS A 175 -0.49 15.60 -4.25
C CYS A 175 -1.43 15.35 -3.06
N LYS A 176 -1.77 16.43 -2.35
CA LYS A 176 -2.67 16.40 -1.19
C LYS A 176 -4.14 16.32 -1.55
N THR A 177 -4.49 16.79 -2.73
CA THR A 177 -5.88 16.83 -3.20
C THR A 177 -6.15 15.67 -4.16
N ASN A 178 -7.42 15.29 -4.26
CA ASN A 178 -7.87 14.28 -5.22
C ASN A 178 -7.54 14.71 -6.66
N GLU A 179 -7.70 16.00 -6.96
CA GLU A 179 -7.43 16.57 -8.28
C GLU A 179 -5.93 16.46 -8.64
N GLU A 180 -5.03 16.82 -7.73
CA GLU A 180 -3.58 16.68 -7.94
C GLU A 180 -3.18 15.23 -8.20
N LEU A 181 -3.75 14.28 -7.46
CA LEU A 181 -3.48 12.85 -7.62
C LEU A 181 -4.03 12.33 -8.95
N ILE A 182 -5.26 12.70 -9.33
CA ILE A 182 -5.86 12.35 -10.63
C ILE A 182 -5.03 12.91 -11.78
N ASN A 183 -4.61 14.18 -11.69
CA ASN A 183 -3.76 14.82 -12.69
C ASN A 183 -2.40 14.12 -12.81
N LEU A 184 -1.83 13.66 -11.71
CA LEU A 184 -0.59 12.88 -11.72
C LEU A 184 -0.76 11.55 -12.45
N PHE A 185 -1.89 10.85 -12.24
CA PHE A 185 -2.19 9.63 -13.00
C PHE A 185 -2.25 9.91 -14.50
N TYR A 186 -3.00 10.92 -14.94
CA TYR A 186 -3.07 11.30 -16.36
C TYR A 186 -1.71 11.71 -16.92
N LYS A 187 -0.94 12.52 -16.20
CA LYS A 187 0.41 12.95 -16.60
C LYS A 187 1.38 11.78 -16.76
N THR A 188 1.19 10.69 -15.99
CA THR A 188 2.00 9.47 -16.08
C THR A 188 1.61 8.62 -17.30
N GLY A 189 0.40 8.78 -17.84
CA GLY A 189 -0.09 8.02 -19.00
C GLY A 189 -1.28 7.10 -18.69
N PHE A 190 -1.76 7.08 -17.45
CA PHE A 190 -2.98 6.32 -17.13
C PHE A 190 -4.19 6.92 -17.85
N THR A 191 -5.07 6.04 -18.28
CA THR A 191 -6.36 6.35 -18.90
C THR A 191 -7.50 5.92 -17.98
N ASN A 192 -8.74 6.32 -18.29
CA ASN A 192 -9.93 5.91 -17.53
C ASN A 192 -9.76 6.06 -16.01
N VAL A 193 -9.18 7.18 -15.58
CA VAL A 193 -8.94 7.43 -14.15
C VAL A 193 -10.28 7.64 -13.45
N LYS A 194 -10.58 6.79 -12.46
CA LYS A 194 -11.77 6.88 -11.60
C LYS A 194 -11.36 7.21 -10.18
N CYS A 195 -12.08 8.10 -9.56
CA CYS A 195 -11.87 8.50 -8.17
C CYS A 195 -13.16 8.29 -7.38
N TYR A 196 -13.02 7.64 -6.23
CA TYR A 196 -14.10 7.42 -5.28
C TYR A 196 -13.69 7.98 -3.92
N GLU A 197 -14.58 8.73 -3.30
CA GLU A 197 -14.37 9.23 -1.94
C GLU A 197 -15.58 8.86 -1.08
N GLU A 198 -15.33 8.26 0.07
CA GLU A 198 -16.36 7.88 1.01
C GLU A 198 -15.82 7.88 2.44
N ARG A 199 -16.48 8.62 3.35
CA ARG A 199 -16.17 8.64 4.79
C ARG A 199 -14.69 8.89 5.10
N GLY A 200 -14.07 9.84 4.38
CA GLY A 200 -12.65 10.17 4.57
C GLY A 200 -11.67 9.14 4.00
N CYS A 201 -12.15 8.26 3.13
CA CYS A 201 -11.34 7.30 2.38
C CYS A 201 -11.35 7.68 0.91
N LEU A 202 -10.18 7.66 0.30
CA LEU A 202 -9.93 7.91 -1.12
C LEU A 202 -9.55 6.60 -1.81
N CYS A 203 -10.11 6.37 -3.00
CA CYS A 203 -9.72 5.31 -3.90
C CYS A 203 -9.56 5.86 -5.31
N VAL A 204 -8.36 5.74 -5.89
CA VAL A 204 -8.08 6.13 -7.27
C VAL A 204 -7.71 4.88 -8.06
N ILE A 205 -8.31 4.72 -9.24
CA ILE A 205 -8.05 3.62 -10.16
C ILE A 205 -7.67 4.22 -11.51
N GLY A 206 -6.51 3.84 -12.05
CA GLY A 206 -6.10 4.18 -13.42
C GLY A 206 -5.84 2.93 -14.23
N VAL A 207 -6.09 2.98 -15.53
CA VAL A 207 -5.80 1.91 -16.49
C VAL A 207 -4.63 2.33 -17.37
N LYS A 208 -3.67 1.45 -17.59
CA LYS A 208 -2.54 1.67 -18.50
C LYS A 208 -2.95 1.57 -19.97
#